data_53ef19123280a6ecae898ca196cf90a4
#
_entry.id   53ef19123280a6ecae898ca196cf90a4
#
_cell.length_a   1.000
_cell.length_b   1.000
_cell.length_c   1.000
_cell.angle_alpha   90.00
_cell.angle_beta   90.00
_cell.angle_gamma   90.00
#
_symmetry.space_group_name_H-M   'P 1'
#
loop_
_entity.id
_entity.type
_entity.pdbx_description
1 polymer ?
#
loop_
_entity_poly.entity_id
_entity_poly.type
_entity_poly.pdbx_seq_one_letter_code
_entity_poly.pdbx_strand_id
1 'polypeptide(L)'
;MQGRSRDYLDFIERVQRSKDKYLIVTTREYILQQAIREYPKLLESEMFRITKYILELEKYNIESKAYILYNHLYYSKNITNDYMRMVLVNNSYEKIINHPNYNPRVISAMTREMVGIPPGKYIEEFYENLNNPHKVWRDVFRNLISNEARILLIVFYV
;
A
#
# COMPACT_ATOMS: atom_id res chain seq x y z
N MET A 1 -28.34 -7.17 9.78
CA MET A 1 -27.25 -6.55 8.95
C MET A 1 -27.75 -5.44 8.03
N GLN A 2 -29.01 -5.34 7.63
CA GLN A 2 -29.55 -4.31 6.71
C GLN A 2 -29.51 -2.86 7.24
N GLY A 3 -29.53 -2.62 8.55
CA GLY A 3 -29.52 -1.26 9.12
C GLY A 3 -28.23 -0.48 8.87
N ARG A 4 -27.06 -1.12 9.05
CA ARG A 4 -25.76 -0.43 8.94
C ARG A 4 -25.43 0.06 7.53
N SER A 5 -25.87 -0.66 6.51
CA SER A 5 -25.63 -0.29 5.12
C SER A 5 -26.36 1.02 4.73
N ARG A 6 -27.54 1.24 5.30
CA ARG A 6 -28.32 2.45 5.10
C ARG A 6 -27.65 3.67 5.73
N ASP A 7 -27.11 3.51 6.93
CA ASP A 7 -26.41 4.60 7.62
C ASP A 7 -25.17 5.08 6.86
N TYR A 8 -24.44 4.17 6.18
CA TYR A 8 -23.30 4.53 5.33
C TYR A 8 -23.74 5.31 4.08
N LEU A 9 -24.81 4.91 3.45
CA LEU A 9 -25.35 5.61 2.29
C LEU A 9 -25.81 7.02 2.65
N ASP A 10 -26.56 7.16 3.72
CA ASP A 10 -27.03 8.45 4.23
C ASP A 10 -25.86 9.36 4.63
N PHE A 11 -24.77 8.78 5.15
CA PHE A 11 -23.55 9.53 5.44
C PHE A 11 -22.88 10.05 4.16
N ILE A 12 -22.72 9.19 3.15
CA ILE A 12 -22.11 9.55 1.87
C ILE A 12 -22.94 10.66 1.20
N GLU A 13 -24.26 10.53 1.18
CA GLU A 13 -25.17 11.56 0.64
C GLU A 13 -25.00 12.91 1.33
N ARG A 14 -24.90 12.92 2.65
CA ARG A 14 -24.68 14.17 3.42
C ARG A 14 -23.34 14.83 3.06
N VAL A 15 -22.30 14.04 2.85
CA VAL A 15 -20.99 14.59 2.43
C VAL A 15 -21.09 15.17 1.02
N GLN A 16 -21.74 14.47 0.08
CA GLN A 16 -21.87 14.91 -1.30
C GLN A 16 -22.71 16.21 -1.46
N ARG A 17 -23.69 16.42 -0.57
CA ARG A 17 -24.49 17.66 -0.54
C ARG A 17 -23.73 18.83 0.07
N SER A 18 -22.60 18.58 0.71
CA SER A 18 -21.77 19.62 1.33
C SER A 18 -20.77 20.16 0.31
N LYS A 19 -20.64 21.49 0.22
CA LYS A 19 -19.71 22.14 -0.73
C LYS A 19 -18.24 22.09 -0.29
N ASP A 20 -18.00 21.86 0.98
CA ASP A 20 -16.71 21.98 1.67
C ASP A 20 -16.20 20.67 2.29
N LYS A 21 -16.87 19.55 1.98
CA LYS A 21 -16.49 18.24 2.51
C LYS A 21 -16.16 17.27 1.39
N TYR A 22 -15.12 16.48 1.64
CA TYR A 22 -14.66 15.45 0.71
C TYR A 22 -14.62 14.11 1.44
N LEU A 23 -14.95 13.05 0.73
CA LEU A 23 -14.87 11.68 1.23
C LEU A 23 -13.98 10.86 0.31
N ILE A 24 -12.95 10.25 0.89
CA ILE A 24 -12.10 9.28 0.21
C ILE A 24 -12.31 7.94 0.90
N VAL A 25 -12.72 6.93 0.14
CA VAL A 25 -12.91 5.57 0.63
C VAL A 25 -11.93 4.65 -0.09
N THR A 26 -11.20 3.86 0.66
CA THR A 26 -10.32 2.82 0.12
C THR A 26 -10.93 1.46 0.37
N THR A 27 -10.96 0.61 -0.64
CA THR A 27 -11.46 -0.76 -0.52
C THR A 27 -10.69 -1.70 -1.44
N ARG A 28 -10.84 -2.99 -1.23
CA ARG A 28 -10.35 -4.00 -2.16
C ARG A 28 -11.36 -4.19 -3.30
N GLU A 29 -10.87 -4.43 -4.50
CA GLU A 29 -11.73 -4.57 -5.69
C GLU A 29 -12.85 -5.59 -5.47
N TYR A 30 -12.55 -6.78 -4.94
CA TYR A 30 -13.56 -7.81 -4.73
C TYR A 30 -14.67 -7.38 -3.75
N ILE A 31 -14.36 -6.55 -2.73
CA ILE A 31 -15.35 -6.00 -1.79
C ILE A 31 -16.25 -4.99 -2.51
N LEU A 32 -15.66 -4.15 -3.38
CA LEU A 32 -16.44 -3.22 -4.20
C LEU A 32 -17.37 -3.99 -5.14
N GLN A 33 -16.87 -5.01 -5.83
CA GLN A 33 -17.66 -5.83 -6.74
C GLN A 33 -18.78 -6.60 -6.01
N GLN A 34 -18.55 -7.04 -4.78
CA GLN A 34 -19.58 -7.64 -3.94
C GLN A 34 -20.64 -6.60 -3.56
N ALA A 35 -20.24 -5.42 -3.11
CA ALA A 35 -21.17 -4.35 -2.75
C ALA A 35 -22.05 -3.93 -3.95
N ILE A 36 -21.48 -3.82 -5.14
CA ILE A 36 -22.22 -3.55 -6.38
C ILE A 36 -23.26 -4.63 -6.68
N ARG A 37 -22.93 -5.91 -6.49
CA ARG A 37 -23.86 -7.02 -6.70
C ARG A 37 -24.98 -7.06 -5.68
N GLU A 38 -24.68 -6.77 -4.42
CA GLU A 38 -25.67 -6.77 -3.33
C GLU A 38 -26.60 -5.55 -3.35
N TYR A 39 -26.11 -4.43 -3.91
CA TYR A 39 -26.79 -3.16 -3.95
C TYR A 39 -26.79 -2.54 -5.37
N PRO A 40 -27.51 -3.11 -6.37
CA PRO A 40 -27.50 -2.59 -7.74
C PRO A 40 -27.93 -1.12 -7.85
N LYS A 41 -28.80 -0.67 -6.94
CA LYS A 41 -29.23 0.75 -6.84
C LYS A 41 -28.09 1.73 -6.58
N LEU A 42 -26.93 1.24 -6.08
CA LEU A 42 -25.72 2.06 -5.97
C LEU A 42 -25.19 2.51 -7.34
N LEU A 43 -25.38 1.70 -8.38
CA LEU A 43 -24.95 2.03 -9.75
C LEU A 43 -25.96 2.93 -10.48
N GLU A 44 -27.25 2.81 -10.13
CA GLU A 44 -28.35 3.54 -10.83
C GLU A 44 -28.48 4.98 -10.33
N SER A 45 -28.04 5.28 -9.11
CA SER A 45 -28.09 6.64 -8.62
C SER A 45 -27.02 7.48 -9.31
N GLU A 46 -27.41 8.64 -9.90
CA GLU A 46 -26.45 9.62 -10.43
C GLU A 46 -25.41 10.03 -9.38
N MET A 47 -25.74 9.88 -8.13
CA MET A 47 -24.94 10.12 -6.95
C MET A 47 -23.74 9.17 -6.84
N PHE A 48 -23.91 7.94 -7.33
CA PHE A 48 -22.85 6.92 -7.39
C PHE A 48 -22.50 6.58 -8.85
N ARG A 49 -22.18 7.54 -9.66
CA ARG A 49 -21.36 7.27 -10.84
C ARG A 49 -19.97 6.85 -10.38
N ILE A 50 -19.95 5.71 -9.65
CA ILE A 50 -18.76 5.09 -9.07
C ILE A 50 -17.65 4.98 -10.11
N THR A 51 -18.01 4.64 -11.35
CA THR A 51 -17.07 4.55 -12.48
C THR A 51 -16.34 5.86 -12.78
N LYS A 52 -16.89 7.03 -12.42
CA LYS A 52 -16.23 8.32 -12.67
C LYS A 52 -15.19 8.67 -11.62
N TYR A 53 -15.26 8.07 -10.43
CA TYR A 53 -14.43 8.42 -9.28
C TYR A 53 -13.60 7.24 -8.73
N ILE A 54 -13.62 6.08 -9.40
CA ILE A 54 -12.74 4.96 -9.05
C ILE A 54 -11.35 5.24 -9.60
N LEU A 55 -10.39 5.32 -8.68
CA LEU A 55 -8.98 5.33 -9.00
C LEU A 55 -8.44 3.91 -8.80
N GLU A 56 -8.14 3.23 -9.89
CA GLU A 56 -7.47 1.94 -9.84
C GLU A 56 -5.97 2.14 -9.57
N LEU A 57 -5.49 1.59 -8.46
CA LEU A 57 -4.08 1.68 -8.05
C LEU A 57 -3.25 0.50 -8.58
N GLU A 58 -3.69 -0.15 -9.66
CA GLU A 58 -3.11 -1.43 -10.11
C GLU A 58 -1.67 -1.36 -10.60
N LYS A 59 -1.22 -0.24 -11.11
CA LYS A 59 0.16 -0.12 -11.61
C LYS A 59 0.74 1.25 -11.30
N TYR A 60 1.64 1.27 -10.35
CA TYR A 60 2.51 2.44 -10.19
C TYR A 60 3.31 2.65 -11.49
N ASN A 61 3.12 3.78 -12.15
CA ASN A 61 4.03 4.19 -13.22
C ASN A 61 5.43 4.48 -12.64
N ILE A 62 6.43 4.59 -13.49
CA ILE A 62 7.83 4.81 -13.07
C ILE A 62 7.95 6.07 -12.20
N GLU A 63 7.23 7.12 -12.55
CA GLU A 63 7.22 8.38 -11.81
C GLU A 63 6.68 8.19 -10.40
N SER A 64 5.53 7.52 -10.24
CA SER A 64 4.95 7.19 -8.91
C SER A 64 5.91 6.34 -8.08
N LYS A 65 6.57 5.35 -8.69
CA LYS A 65 7.59 4.53 -8.01
C LYS A 65 8.77 5.37 -7.53
N ALA A 66 9.25 6.30 -8.37
CA ALA A 66 10.32 7.20 -8.02
C ALA A 66 9.93 8.14 -6.87
N TYR A 67 8.73 8.72 -6.89
CA TYR A 67 8.22 9.55 -5.79
C TYR A 67 8.09 8.76 -4.49
N ILE A 68 7.58 7.54 -4.54
CA ILE A 68 7.48 6.67 -3.34
C ILE A 68 8.88 6.42 -2.77
N LEU A 69 9.84 6.01 -3.59
CA LEU A 69 11.21 5.77 -3.15
C LEU A 69 11.82 7.03 -2.55
N TYR A 70 11.73 8.16 -3.27
CA TYR A 70 12.25 9.45 -2.82
C TYR A 70 11.67 9.86 -1.46
N ASN A 71 10.35 9.83 -1.33
CA ASN A 71 9.68 10.24 -0.09
C ASN A 71 10.10 9.36 1.09
N HIS A 72 10.19 8.05 0.88
CA HIS A 72 10.63 7.14 1.92
C HIS A 72 12.09 7.38 2.33
N LEU A 73 12.98 7.66 1.39
CA LEU A 73 14.37 7.98 1.68
C LEU A 73 14.51 9.34 2.38
N TYR A 74 13.82 10.36 1.86
CA TYR A 74 13.94 11.75 2.32
C TYR A 74 13.36 11.96 3.72
N TYR A 75 12.18 11.40 3.98
CA TYR A 75 11.48 11.59 5.27
C TYR A 75 11.81 10.52 6.32
N SER A 76 12.64 9.54 6.00
CA SER A 76 13.06 8.55 6.98
C SER A 76 14.10 9.12 7.93
N LYS A 77 13.85 8.95 9.24
CA LYS A 77 14.80 9.33 10.29
C LYS A 77 16.01 8.40 10.37
N ASN A 78 15.94 7.21 9.77
CA ASN A 78 16.95 6.17 9.86
C ASN A 78 17.91 6.18 8.66
N ILE A 79 17.58 6.91 7.60
CA ILE A 79 18.43 7.03 6.41
C ILE A 79 19.42 8.17 6.60
N THR A 80 20.70 7.82 6.71
CA THR A 80 21.80 8.78 6.76
C THR A 80 22.28 9.12 5.36
N ASN A 81 23.17 10.14 5.25
CA ASN A 81 23.79 10.52 3.98
C ASN A 81 24.56 9.35 3.33
N ASP A 82 25.09 8.43 4.10
CA ASP A 82 25.84 7.29 3.56
C ASP A 82 24.91 6.31 2.84
N TYR A 83 23.72 6.01 3.42
CA TYR A 83 22.70 5.20 2.75
C TYR A 83 22.17 5.89 1.49
N MET A 84 21.95 7.22 1.57
CA MET A 84 21.50 7.99 0.41
C MET A 84 22.52 7.93 -0.73
N ARG A 85 23.82 8.04 -0.41
CA ARG A 85 24.89 7.88 -1.40
C ARG A 85 24.85 6.50 -2.06
N MET A 86 24.64 5.44 -1.30
CA MET A 86 24.58 4.07 -1.86
C MET A 86 23.42 3.92 -2.86
N VAL A 87 22.29 4.57 -2.61
CA VAL A 87 21.14 4.56 -3.54
C VAL A 87 21.47 5.34 -4.83
N LEU A 88 22.25 6.42 -4.74
CA LEU A 88 22.62 7.24 -5.90
C LEU A 88 23.78 6.63 -6.72
N VAL A 89 24.70 5.92 -6.07
CA VAL A 89 25.85 5.31 -6.73
C VAL A 89 25.38 4.29 -7.77
N ASN A 90 25.99 4.33 -8.96
CA ASN A 90 25.71 3.43 -10.08
C ASN A 90 24.22 3.37 -10.49
N ASN A 91 23.48 4.47 -10.26
CA ASN A 91 22.06 4.55 -10.56
C ASN A 91 21.24 3.43 -9.89
N SER A 92 21.60 3.04 -8.67
CA SER A 92 20.91 1.96 -7.95
C SER A 92 19.44 2.25 -7.75
N TYR A 93 19.03 3.53 -7.62
CA TYR A 93 17.63 3.93 -7.57
C TYR A 93 16.83 3.50 -8.82
N GLU A 94 17.44 3.59 -10.03
CA GLU A 94 16.78 3.16 -11.26
C GLU A 94 16.50 1.65 -11.27
N LYS A 95 17.44 0.86 -10.78
CA LYS A 95 17.26 -0.59 -10.66
C LYS A 95 16.18 -0.95 -9.64
N ILE A 96 16.06 -0.17 -8.55
CA ILE A 96 15.01 -0.35 -7.54
C ILE A 96 13.64 -0.02 -8.15
N ILE A 97 13.44 1.15 -8.79
CA ILE A 97 12.14 1.56 -9.33
C ILE A 97 11.70 0.71 -10.52
N ASN A 98 12.63 0.16 -11.30
CA ASN A 98 12.36 -0.71 -12.44
C ASN A 98 12.29 -2.20 -12.04
N HIS A 99 12.48 -2.53 -10.76
CA HIS A 99 12.46 -3.92 -10.32
C HIS A 99 11.07 -4.57 -10.58
N PRO A 100 11.00 -5.78 -11.16
CA PRO A 100 9.72 -6.44 -11.46
C PRO A 100 8.86 -6.64 -10.21
N ASN A 101 9.49 -6.92 -9.06
CA ASN A 101 8.80 -7.08 -7.78
C ASN A 101 8.79 -5.78 -6.95
N TYR A 102 8.80 -4.61 -7.60
CA TYR A 102 8.71 -3.35 -6.87
C TYR A 102 7.48 -3.34 -5.95
N ASN A 103 7.70 -3.08 -4.67
CA ASN A 103 6.65 -3.11 -3.67
C ASN A 103 6.86 -1.98 -2.65
N PRO A 104 5.91 -1.03 -2.50
CA PRO A 104 6.02 0.07 -1.54
C PRO A 104 6.24 -0.38 -0.09
N ARG A 105 5.75 -1.57 0.29
CA ARG A 105 5.97 -2.12 1.63
C ARG A 105 7.43 -2.53 1.84
N VAL A 106 8.07 -3.11 0.81
CA VAL A 106 9.51 -3.39 0.85
C VAL A 106 10.30 -2.09 0.93
N ILE A 107 9.93 -1.07 0.12
CA ILE A 107 10.54 0.26 0.20
C ILE A 107 10.43 0.82 1.63
N SER A 108 9.23 0.76 2.21
CA SER A 108 9.00 1.23 3.58
C SER A 108 9.87 0.48 4.62
N ALA A 109 9.93 -0.85 4.55
CA ALA A 109 10.73 -1.65 5.46
C ALA A 109 12.22 -1.32 5.32
N MET A 110 12.73 -1.25 4.08
CA MET A 110 14.12 -0.93 3.78
C MET A 110 14.54 0.49 4.17
N THR A 111 13.63 1.38 4.43
CA THR A 111 13.92 2.76 4.87
C THR A 111 13.64 3.00 6.34
N ARG A 112 12.79 2.21 6.99
CA ARG A 112 12.41 2.39 8.39
C ARG A 112 13.12 1.46 9.37
N GLU A 113 13.35 0.21 8.96
CA GLU A 113 13.77 -0.87 9.86
C GLU A 113 15.25 -1.25 9.71
N MET A 114 16.03 -0.40 9.07
CA MET A 114 17.40 -0.63 8.65
C MET A 114 18.44 -0.65 9.80
N VAL A 115 18.03 -1.01 11.00
CA VAL A 115 18.95 -1.08 12.13
C VAL A 115 19.96 -2.21 11.91
N GLY A 116 21.24 -1.83 11.73
CA GLY A 116 22.37 -2.77 11.71
C GLY A 116 22.86 -3.22 10.33
N ILE A 117 22.32 -2.75 9.21
CA ILE A 117 22.90 -3.04 7.89
C ILE A 117 23.99 -2.01 7.59
N PRO A 118 25.24 -2.44 7.33
CA PRO A 118 26.29 -1.51 6.94
C PRO A 118 25.93 -0.81 5.60
N PRO A 119 26.23 0.49 5.43
CA PRO A 119 25.94 1.21 4.18
C PRO A 119 26.43 0.49 2.93
N GLY A 120 27.61 -0.12 2.97
CA GLY A 120 28.17 -0.86 1.83
C GLY A 120 27.40 -2.12 1.41
N LYS A 121 26.55 -2.66 2.27
CA LYS A 121 25.66 -3.82 1.99
C LYS A 121 24.20 -3.41 1.72
N TYR A 122 23.89 -2.13 1.86
CA TYR A 122 22.51 -1.65 1.83
C TYR A 122 21.80 -1.97 0.52
N ILE A 123 22.43 -1.74 -0.59
CA ILE A 123 21.83 -1.97 -1.92
C ILE A 123 21.67 -3.46 -2.21
N GLU A 124 22.61 -4.29 -1.78
CA GLU A 124 22.51 -5.75 -1.91
C GLU A 124 21.30 -6.27 -1.12
N GLU A 125 21.18 -5.91 0.15
CA GLU A 125 20.04 -6.26 1.00
C GLU A 125 18.70 -5.70 0.42
N PHE A 126 18.74 -4.54 -0.20
CA PHE A 126 17.55 -3.95 -0.85
C PHE A 126 17.06 -4.86 -1.99
N TYR A 127 17.98 -5.29 -2.86
CA TYR A 127 17.63 -6.22 -3.96
C TYR A 127 17.22 -7.58 -3.47
N GLU A 128 17.88 -8.12 -2.44
CA GLU A 128 17.47 -9.38 -1.83
C GLU A 128 16.03 -9.31 -1.30
N ASN A 129 15.65 -8.22 -0.62
CA ASN A 129 14.31 -8.05 -0.11
C ASN A 129 13.26 -7.77 -1.21
N LEU A 130 13.65 -7.19 -2.34
CA LEU A 130 12.76 -7.09 -3.51
C LEU A 130 12.56 -8.44 -4.19
N ASN A 131 13.62 -9.24 -4.32
CA ASN A 131 13.54 -10.59 -4.90
C ASN A 131 12.80 -11.57 -3.99
N ASN A 132 13.04 -11.47 -2.69
CA ASN A 132 12.45 -12.36 -1.70
C ASN A 132 12.12 -11.63 -0.38
N PRO A 133 10.94 -11.06 -0.26
CA PRO A 133 10.56 -10.24 0.90
C PRO A 133 10.27 -11.04 2.17
N HIS A 134 10.89 -12.21 2.35
CA HIS A 134 10.65 -13.09 3.49
C HIS A 134 10.85 -12.41 4.85
N LYS A 135 11.87 -11.57 4.97
CA LYS A 135 12.15 -10.84 6.23
C LYS A 135 11.01 -9.88 6.55
N VAL A 136 10.56 -9.11 5.52
CA VAL A 136 9.46 -8.15 5.65
C VAL A 136 8.15 -8.86 6.02
N TRP A 137 7.82 -9.95 5.35
CA TRP A 137 6.59 -10.70 5.63
C TRP A 137 6.63 -11.42 6.97
N ARG A 138 7.80 -11.92 7.39
CA ARG A 138 7.97 -12.55 8.69
C ARG A 138 7.70 -11.57 9.83
N ASP A 139 8.17 -10.33 9.70
CA ASP A 139 7.90 -9.29 10.69
C ASP A 139 6.42 -8.93 10.74
N VAL A 140 5.77 -8.73 9.59
CA VAL A 140 4.31 -8.54 9.52
C VAL A 140 3.57 -9.70 10.19
N PHE A 141 3.94 -10.94 9.88
CA PHE A 141 3.31 -12.13 10.44
C PHE A 141 3.49 -12.23 11.96
N ARG A 142 4.67 -11.88 12.47
CA ARG A 142 4.96 -11.99 13.90
C ARG A 142 4.43 -10.83 14.73
N ASN A 143 4.47 -9.62 14.21
CA ASN A 143 4.33 -8.41 15.02
C ASN A 143 3.12 -7.54 14.65
N LEU A 144 2.59 -7.66 13.43
CA LEU A 144 1.57 -6.74 12.93
C LEU A 144 0.17 -7.35 12.74
N ILE A 145 0.04 -8.68 12.81
CA ILE A 145 -1.27 -9.35 12.73
C ILE A 145 -1.66 -9.96 14.08
N SER A 146 -2.97 -10.06 14.32
CA SER A 146 -3.48 -10.67 15.57
C SER A 146 -3.15 -12.17 15.65
N ASN A 147 -3.22 -12.73 16.85
CA ASN A 147 -3.00 -14.17 17.06
C ASN A 147 -4.03 -15.01 16.31
N GLU A 148 -5.29 -14.57 16.27
CA GLU A 148 -6.39 -15.23 15.55
C GLU A 148 -6.12 -15.25 14.05
N ALA A 149 -5.69 -14.11 13.46
CA ALA A 149 -5.32 -14.03 12.06
C ALA A 149 -4.13 -14.93 11.73
N ARG A 150 -3.16 -15.04 12.65
CA ARG A 150 -2.01 -15.93 12.52
C ARG A 150 -2.39 -17.39 12.51
N ILE A 151 -3.26 -17.80 13.42
CA ILE A 151 -3.80 -19.16 13.48
C ILE A 151 -4.56 -19.49 12.20
N LEU A 152 -5.44 -18.60 11.73
CA LEU A 152 -6.16 -18.78 10.47
C LEU A 152 -5.23 -19.00 9.29
N LEU A 153 -4.18 -18.15 9.15
CA LEU A 153 -3.21 -18.29 8.06
C LEU A 153 -2.46 -19.64 8.13
N ILE A 154 -2.12 -20.12 9.32
CA ILE A 154 -1.47 -21.43 9.48
C ILE A 154 -2.42 -22.55 9.07
N VAL A 155 -3.67 -22.51 9.50
CA VAL A 155 -4.68 -23.53 9.18
C VAL A 155 -4.98 -23.60 7.67
N PHE A 156 -5.00 -22.45 6.98
CA PHE A 156 -5.22 -22.43 5.52
C PHE A 156 -3.99 -22.80 4.69
N TYR A 157 -2.81 -22.86 5.28
CA TYR A 157 -1.58 -23.22 4.57
C TYR A 157 -1.28 -24.71 4.62
N VAL A 158 -1.89 -25.46 5.52
CA VAL A 158 -1.78 -26.93 5.66
C VAL A 158 -2.87 -27.62 4.82
#